data_a5c1ae27460bf6d1c88b47d174a9d9c2
#
_entry.id   a5c1ae27460bf6d1c88b47d174a9d9c2
#
_cell.length_a   1.000
_cell.length_b   1.000
_cell.length_c   1.000
_cell.angle_alpha   90.00
_cell.angle_beta   90.00
_cell.angle_gamma   90.00
#
_symmetry.space_group_name_H-M   'P 1'
#
loop_
_entity.id
_entity.type
_entity.pdbx_description
1 polymer ?
#
loop_
_entity_poly.entity_id
_entity_poly.type
_entity_poly.pdbx_seq_one_letter_code
_entity_poly.pdbx_strand_id
1 'polypeptide(L)'
;MEKKTILTGIRPTGNLHLGHYFGTVTNWVKLQNEYETFIEIADVQALTDNFNNPEKVRKNVRELILDLLASGIDREKASIFIQSKIPQIAELTVYYSNLVTIARLERNPTIKTEIAQKKELFGNNGESITYGFLGYPVSQAADITALDGEVIPVGDDQIPLIEQTRE
;
A
#
# COMPACT_ATOMS: atom_id res chain seq x y z
N MET A 1 6.84 -27.09 9.12
CA MET A 1 7.28 -25.70 9.41
C MET A 1 6.10 -24.82 9.06
N GLU A 2 5.80 -23.87 9.91
CA GLU A 2 4.80 -22.86 9.65
C GLU A 2 5.23 -22.01 8.45
N LYS A 3 4.29 -21.66 7.58
CA LYS A 3 4.61 -20.82 6.43
C LYS A 3 4.83 -19.39 6.93
N LYS A 4 5.80 -18.70 6.35
CA LYS A 4 5.98 -17.26 6.61
C LYS A 4 4.83 -16.47 6.03
N THR A 5 4.48 -15.38 6.71
CA THR A 5 3.43 -14.45 6.27
C THR A 5 3.97 -13.48 5.22
N ILE A 6 3.31 -13.44 4.08
CA ILE A 6 3.48 -12.38 3.08
C ILE A 6 2.34 -11.38 3.21
N LEU A 7 2.69 -10.10 3.30
CA LEU A 7 1.77 -9.01 3.03
C LEU A 7 2.18 -8.30 1.74
N THR A 8 1.21 -8.07 0.89
CA THR A 8 1.34 -7.23 -0.29
C THR A 8 0.05 -6.43 -0.47
N GLY A 9 0.11 -5.35 -1.24
CA GLY A 9 -1.07 -4.50 -1.39
C GLY A 9 -1.08 -3.72 -2.70
N ILE A 10 -2.27 -3.27 -3.07
CA ILE A 10 -2.46 -2.45 -4.25
C ILE A 10 -3.57 -1.42 -4.00
N ARG A 11 -3.34 -0.18 -4.44
CA ARG A 11 -4.31 0.90 -4.32
C ARG A 11 -5.36 0.81 -5.44
N PRO A 12 -6.66 0.86 -5.14
CA PRO A 12 -7.75 0.79 -6.13
C PRO A 12 -7.92 2.14 -6.86
N THR A 13 -6.88 2.59 -7.56
CA THR A 13 -6.87 3.88 -8.28
C THR A 13 -7.31 3.78 -9.74
N GLY A 14 -7.47 2.57 -10.27
CA GLY A 14 -7.88 2.26 -11.63
C GLY A 14 -7.87 0.76 -11.90
N ASN A 15 -8.14 0.36 -13.14
CA ASN A 15 -8.08 -1.03 -13.57
C ASN A 15 -6.64 -1.54 -13.60
N LEU A 16 -6.45 -2.85 -13.43
CA LEU A 16 -5.15 -3.46 -13.66
C LEU A 16 -4.75 -3.30 -15.14
N HIS A 17 -3.47 -3.06 -15.35
CA HIS A 17 -2.89 -3.04 -16.68
C HIS A 17 -1.69 -4.01 -16.76
N LEU A 18 -1.16 -4.23 -17.95
CA LEU A 18 -0.08 -5.19 -18.17
C LEU A 18 1.16 -4.96 -17.29
N GLY A 19 1.46 -3.69 -16.95
CA GLY A 19 2.54 -3.35 -16.03
C GLY A 19 2.30 -3.90 -14.62
N HIS A 20 1.10 -3.80 -14.08
CA HIS A 20 0.75 -4.42 -12.79
C HIS A 20 0.78 -5.95 -12.90
N TYR A 21 0.25 -6.50 -13.98
CA TYR A 21 0.21 -7.94 -14.16
C TYR A 21 1.61 -8.55 -14.15
N PHE A 22 2.51 -8.09 -15.01
CA PHE A 22 3.86 -8.62 -15.13
C PHE A 22 4.79 -8.17 -14.00
N GLY A 23 4.65 -6.94 -13.53
CA GLY A 23 5.53 -6.40 -12.48
C GLY A 23 5.21 -6.91 -11.08
N THR A 24 3.96 -7.31 -10.84
CA THR A 24 3.50 -7.57 -9.47
C THR A 24 2.66 -8.85 -9.35
N VAL A 25 1.51 -8.93 -10.05
CA VAL A 25 0.51 -9.99 -9.84
C VAL A 25 1.04 -11.38 -10.17
N THR A 26 1.82 -11.53 -11.25
CA THR A 26 2.42 -12.82 -11.61
C THR A 26 3.34 -13.37 -10.53
N ASN A 27 4.01 -12.50 -9.77
CA ASN A 27 4.81 -12.89 -8.62
C ASN A 27 3.93 -13.35 -7.46
N TRP A 28 2.85 -12.64 -7.16
CA TRP A 28 1.90 -13.02 -6.11
C TRP A 28 1.24 -14.37 -6.38
N VAL A 29 0.87 -14.65 -7.63
CA VAL A 29 0.34 -15.95 -8.06
C VAL A 29 1.31 -17.10 -7.77
N LYS A 30 2.61 -16.86 -7.85
CA LYS A 30 3.62 -17.86 -7.48
C LYS A 30 3.74 -17.97 -5.96
N LEU A 31 3.90 -16.84 -5.27
CA LEU A 31 4.16 -16.77 -3.84
C LEU A 31 3.01 -17.33 -2.99
N GLN A 32 1.76 -17.23 -3.42
CA GLN A 32 0.60 -17.80 -2.71
C GLN A 32 0.70 -19.32 -2.50
N ASN A 33 1.54 -20.05 -3.25
CA ASN A 33 1.74 -21.47 -3.08
C ASN A 33 2.75 -21.81 -1.97
N GLU A 34 3.64 -20.87 -1.66
CA GLU A 34 4.78 -21.06 -0.76
C GLU A 34 4.55 -20.44 0.61
N TYR A 35 3.78 -19.34 0.66
CA TYR A 35 3.60 -18.49 1.84
C TYR A 35 2.14 -18.43 2.29
N GLU A 36 1.92 -18.02 3.52
CA GLU A 36 0.63 -17.51 3.98
C GLU A 36 0.47 -16.10 3.44
N THR A 37 -0.45 -15.92 2.49
CA THR A 37 -0.47 -14.72 1.66
C THR A 37 -1.68 -13.85 1.96
N PHE A 38 -1.43 -12.59 2.33
CA PHE A 38 -2.42 -11.54 2.48
C PHE A 38 -2.24 -10.49 1.39
N ILE A 39 -3.33 -10.17 0.71
CA ILE A 39 -3.36 -9.15 -0.35
C ILE A 39 -4.32 -8.04 0.07
N GLU A 40 -3.76 -6.87 0.32
CA GLU A 40 -4.49 -5.69 0.74
C GLU A 40 -5.02 -4.90 -0.45
N ILE A 41 -6.29 -4.56 -0.40
CA ILE A 41 -6.86 -3.50 -1.24
C ILE A 41 -6.81 -2.21 -0.42
N ALA A 42 -5.79 -1.40 -0.66
CA ALA A 42 -5.45 -0.21 0.11
C ALA A 42 -6.33 0.99 -0.25
N ASP A 43 -7.62 0.90 0.08
CA ASP A 43 -8.63 1.90 -0.28
C ASP A 43 -8.49 3.20 0.52
N VAL A 44 -8.08 3.14 1.78
CA VAL A 44 -7.81 4.32 2.61
C VAL A 44 -6.57 5.04 2.09
N GLN A 45 -5.49 4.32 1.81
CA GLN A 45 -4.26 4.90 1.26
C GLN A 45 -4.50 5.51 -0.13
N ALA A 46 -5.38 4.92 -0.94
CA ALA A 46 -5.72 5.49 -2.25
C ALA A 46 -6.32 6.91 -2.16
N LEU A 47 -6.94 7.26 -1.03
CA LEU A 47 -7.51 8.59 -0.81
C LEU A 47 -6.44 9.69 -0.64
N THR A 48 -5.18 9.36 -0.36
CA THR A 48 -4.10 10.37 -0.27
C THR A 48 -3.95 11.17 -1.57
N ASP A 49 -4.24 10.53 -2.71
CA ASP A 49 -4.17 11.13 -4.04
C ASP A 49 -5.54 11.27 -4.72
N ASN A 50 -6.61 10.69 -4.16
CA ASN A 50 -7.93 10.66 -4.76
C ASN A 50 -9.04 11.14 -3.81
N PHE A 51 -8.70 11.98 -2.82
CA PHE A 51 -9.67 12.47 -1.83
C PHE A 51 -10.82 13.27 -2.45
N ASN A 52 -10.61 13.90 -3.60
CA ASN A 52 -11.61 14.66 -4.35
C ASN A 52 -12.57 13.77 -5.17
N ASN A 53 -12.28 12.47 -5.29
CA ASN A 53 -13.12 11.52 -6.01
C ASN A 53 -13.19 10.15 -5.30
N PRO A 54 -13.76 10.08 -4.09
CA PRO A 54 -13.83 8.84 -3.31
C PRO A 54 -14.70 7.76 -3.96
N GLU A 55 -15.69 8.14 -4.77
CA GLU A 55 -16.53 7.19 -5.50
C GLU A 55 -15.74 6.39 -6.53
N LYS A 56 -14.73 6.99 -7.16
CA LYS A 56 -13.80 6.29 -8.04
C LYS A 56 -13.09 5.16 -7.28
N VAL A 57 -12.56 5.46 -6.09
CA VAL A 57 -11.87 4.48 -5.24
C VAL A 57 -12.83 3.35 -4.87
N ARG A 58 -14.03 3.68 -4.39
CA ARG A 58 -15.06 2.69 -4.02
C ARG A 58 -15.42 1.74 -5.15
N LYS A 59 -15.65 2.28 -6.35
CA LYS A 59 -15.95 1.48 -7.55
C LYS A 59 -14.78 0.54 -7.88
N ASN A 60 -13.56 1.05 -7.86
CA ASN A 60 -12.38 0.30 -8.25
C ASN A 60 -12.01 -0.82 -7.26
N VAL A 61 -12.42 -0.76 -6.00
CA VAL A 61 -12.20 -1.86 -5.04
C VAL A 61 -12.75 -3.18 -5.59
N ARG A 62 -14.00 -3.17 -6.06
CA ARG A 62 -14.63 -4.38 -6.58
C ARG A 62 -13.98 -4.85 -7.87
N GLU A 63 -13.75 -3.95 -8.81
CA GLU A 63 -13.13 -4.27 -10.10
C GLU A 63 -11.72 -4.86 -9.90
N LEU A 64 -10.92 -4.27 -9.01
CA LEU A 64 -9.59 -4.75 -8.71
C LEU A 64 -9.58 -6.17 -8.12
N ILE A 65 -10.51 -6.49 -7.21
CA ILE A 65 -10.64 -7.85 -6.67
C ILE A 65 -10.97 -8.85 -7.78
N LEU A 66 -11.89 -8.49 -8.69
CA LEU A 66 -12.23 -9.33 -9.83
C LEU A 66 -11.03 -9.55 -10.77
N ASP A 67 -10.28 -8.49 -11.04
CA ASP A 67 -9.07 -8.56 -11.86
C ASP A 67 -7.99 -9.45 -11.23
N LEU A 68 -7.79 -9.37 -9.92
CA LEU A 68 -6.84 -10.23 -9.18
C LEU A 68 -7.23 -11.71 -9.29
N LEU A 69 -8.50 -12.02 -9.05
CA LEU A 69 -9.02 -13.39 -9.17
C LEU A 69 -8.89 -13.91 -10.60
N ALA A 70 -9.25 -13.09 -11.59
CA ALA A 70 -9.12 -13.44 -13.01
C ALA A 70 -7.65 -13.63 -13.44
N SER A 71 -6.71 -12.96 -12.75
CA SER A 71 -5.27 -13.06 -12.99
C SER A 71 -4.62 -14.30 -12.34
N GLY A 72 -5.37 -15.10 -11.59
CA GLY A 72 -4.88 -16.35 -11.00
C GLY A 72 -4.62 -16.32 -9.50
N ILE A 73 -5.05 -15.26 -8.79
CA ILE A 73 -5.09 -15.29 -7.34
C ILE A 73 -6.18 -16.25 -6.89
N ASP A 74 -5.81 -17.24 -6.10
CA ASP A 74 -6.68 -18.29 -5.60
C ASP A 74 -7.13 -17.97 -4.17
N ARG A 75 -8.42 -17.77 -3.98
CA ARG A 75 -9.03 -17.44 -2.67
C ARG A 75 -8.85 -18.54 -1.61
N GLU A 76 -8.51 -19.77 -2.00
CA GLU A 76 -8.24 -20.86 -1.07
C GLU A 76 -6.78 -20.82 -0.56
N LYS A 77 -5.91 -20.00 -1.21
CA LYS A 77 -4.49 -19.89 -0.92
C LYS A 77 -4.08 -18.51 -0.41
N ALA A 78 -4.80 -17.47 -0.82
CA ALA A 78 -4.52 -16.09 -0.45
C ALA A 78 -5.76 -15.41 0.12
N SER A 79 -5.58 -14.67 1.20
CA SER A 79 -6.62 -13.84 1.81
C SER A 79 -6.59 -12.45 1.20
N ILE A 80 -7.65 -12.06 0.49
CA ILE A 80 -7.81 -10.68 -0.01
C ILE A 80 -8.65 -9.91 1.01
N PHE A 81 -8.15 -8.76 1.47
CA PHE A 81 -8.89 -7.92 2.40
C PHE A 81 -8.90 -6.45 1.95
N ILE A 82 -9.86 -5.69 2.45
CA ILE A 82 -9.99 -4.26 2.18
C ILE A 82 -9.50 -3.51 3.43
N GLN A 83 -8.54 -2.61 3.28
CA GLN A 83 -7.90 -1.87 4.37
C GLN A 83 -8.92 -1.20 5.31
N SER A 84 -9.91 -0.50 4.76
CA SER A 84 -10.96 0.16 5.56
C SER A 84 -11.85 -0.79 6.37
N LYS A 85 -11.78 -2.10 6.13
CA LYS A 85 -12.55 -3.11 6.88
C LYS A 85 -11.79 -3.65 8.09
N ILE A 86 -10.54 -3.25 8.27
CA ILE A 86 -9.72 -3.56 9.45
C ILE A 86 -9.40 -2.24 10.18
N PRO A 87 -10.33 -1.72 11.01
CA PRO A 87 -10.17 -0.41 11.66
C PRO A 87 -8.95 -0.37 12.61
N GLN A 88 -8.47 -1.51 13.08
CA GLN A 88 -7.28 -1.63 13.90
C GLN A 88 -6.01 -1.12 13.20
N ILE A 89 -5.93 -1.19 11.87
CA ILE A 89 -4.83 -0.61 11.09
C ILE A 89 -4.81 0.92 11.27
N ALA A 90 -5.97 1.57 11.19
CA ALA A 90 -6.06 3.01 11.41
C ALA A 90 -5.72 3.40 12.86
N GLU A 91 -6.15 2.60 13.84
CA GLU A 91 -5.80 2.79 15.24
C GLU A 91 -4.28 2.66 15.45
N LEU A 92 -3.66 1.63 14.90
CA LEU A 92 -2.22 1.39 14.96
C LEU A 92 -1.43 2.51 14.28
N THR A 93 -1.93 3.03 13.15
CA THR A 93 -1.36 4.20 12.46
C THR A 93 -1.30 5.41 13.40
N VAL A 94 -2.35 5.66 14.19
CA VAL A 94 -2.36 6.75 15.17
C VAL A 94 -1.30 6.54 16.25
N TYR A 95 -1.16 5.32 16.78
CA TYR A 95 -0.10 5.02 17.75
C TYR A 95 1.29 5.26 17.16
N TYR A 96 1.57 4.75 15.98
CA TYR A 96 2.87 4.94 15.32
C TYR A 96 3.15 6.39 14.95
N SER A 97 2.13 7.18 14.64
CA SER A 97 2.30 8.60 14.34
C SER A 97 2.89 9.40 15.51
N ASN A 98 2.81 8.88 16.75
CA ASN A 98 3.44 9.48 17.92
C ASN A 98 4.94 9.11 18.07
N LEU A 99 5.42 8.14 17.31
CA LEU A 99 6.81 7.68 17.36
C LEU A 99 7.68 8.29 16.26
N VAL A 100 7.08 8.77 15.18
CA VAL A 100 7.79 9.25 13.98
C VAL A 100 7.70 10.77 13.87
N THR A 101 8.85 11.43 13.69
CA THR A 101 8.88 12.88 13.50
C THR A 101 8.62 13.26 12.04
N ILE A 102 8.03 14.43 11.82
CA ILE A 102 7.85 15.01 10.46
C ILE A 102 9.19 15.06 9.72
N ALA A 103 10.25 15.51 10.40
CA ALA A 103 11.59 15.56 9.81
C ALA A 103 12.13 14.19 9.38
N ARG A 104 11.73 13.10 10.04
CA ARG A 104 12.09 11.73 9.62
C ARG A 104 11.36 11.34 8.33
N LEU A 105 10.07 11.63 8.25
CA LEU A 105 9.25 11.38 7.05
C LEU A 105 9.78 12.17 5.85
N GLU A 106 10.03 13.46 6.01
CA GLU A 106 10.55 14.32 4.94
C GLU A 106 11.95 13.91 4.44
N ARG A 107 12.75 13.24 5.27
CA ARG A 107 14.07 12.72 4.86
C ARG A 107 14.00 11.39 4.11
N ASN A 108 12.88 10.67 4.16
CA ASN A 108 12.75 9.41 3.44
C ASN A 108 12.94 9.62 1.92
N PRO A 109 13.83 8.87 1.25
CA PRO A 109 14.12 9.06 -0.18
C PRO A 109 12.89 8.92 -1.08
N THR A 110 12.02 7.96 -0.80
CA THR A 110 10.77 7.74 -1.56
C THR A 110 9.87 8.97 -1.46
N ILE A 111 9.62 9.47 -0.24
CA ILE A 111 8.81 10.67 0.00
C ILE A 111 9.39 11.90 -0.70
N LYS A 112 10.71 12.09 -0.64
CA LYS A 112 11.37 13.20 -1.35
C LYS A 112 11.12 13.16 -2.85
N THR A 113 11.25 11.99 -3.44
CA THR A 113 11.03 11.79 -4.88
C THR A 113 9.58 12.08 -5.26
N GLU A 114 8.63 11.56 -4.50
CA GLU A 114 7.20 11.77 -4.74
C GLU A 114 6.78 13.24 -4.54
N ILE A 115 7.32 13.93 -3.54
CA ILE A 115 7.10 15.38 -3.34
C ILE A 115 7.63 16.17 -4.54
N ALA A 116 8.83 15.82 -5.04
CA ALA A 116 9.41 16.48 -6.21
C ALA A 116 8.54 16.28 -7.45
N GLN A 117 8.07 15.06 -7.71
CA GLN A 117 7.16 14.75 -8.82
C GLN A 117 5.83 15.51 -8.72
N LYS A 118 5.23 15.59 -7.52
CA LYS A 118 4.01 16.38 -7.31
C LYS A 118 4.23 17.87 -7.60
N LYS A 119 5.34 18.45 -7.17
CA LYS A 119 5.69 19.84 -7.45
C LYS A 119 5.89 20.10 -8.95
N GLU A 120 6.49 19.16 -9.66
CA GLU A 120 6.67 19.26 -11.10
C GLU A 120 5.34 19.23 -11.87
N LEU A 121 4.41 18.32 -11.45
CA LEU A 121 3.11 18.15 -12.09
C LEU A 121 2.14 19.30 -11.83
N PHE A 122 2.15 19.89 -10.62
CA PHE A 122 1.17 20.88 -10.18
C PHE A 122 1.73 22.30 -10.05
N GLY A 123 3.03 22.51 -10.34
CA GLY A 123 3.71 23.80 -10.25
C GLY A 123 3.98 24.29 -8.83
N ASN A 124 4.73 25.39 -8.70
CA ASN A 124 5.07 25.99 -7.39
C ASN A 124 3.89 26.60 -6.62
N ASN A 125 2.72 26.73 -7.25
CA ASN A 125 1.45 27.01 -6.57
C ASN A 125 0.90 25.74 -5.93
N GLY A 126 1.79 24.74 -5.77
CA GLY A 126 1.49 23.41 -5.35
C GLY A 126 0.54 23.38 -4.20
N GLU A 127 -0.54 22.68 -4.39
CA GLU A 127 -1.35 22.21 -3.30
C GLU A 127 -0.41 21.70 -2.21
N SER A 128 -0.59 22.26 -1.04
CA SER A 128 0.21 21.89 0.12
C SER A 128 0.21 20.37 0.29
N ILE A 129 1.37 19.79 0.52
CA ILE A 129 1.49 18.37 0.86
C ILE A 129 0.56 18.10 2.04
N THR A 130 -0.43 17.26 1.83
CA THR A 130 -1.39 16.92 2.89
C THR A 130 -0.73 16.09 3.97
N TYR A 131 -1.27 16.16 5.19
CA TYR A 131 -0.83 15.30 6.30
C TYR A 131 -0.95 13.81 5.92
N GLY A 132 -2.04 13.41 5.29
CA GLY A 132 -2.24 12.03 4.83
C GLY A 132 -1.18 11.57 3.84
N PHE A 133 -0.77 12.45 2.90
CA PHE A 133 0.31 12.15 1.98
C PHE A 133 1.67 12.02 2.70
N LEU A 134 2.00 12.96 3.59
CA LEU A 134 3.24 12.87 4.36
C LEU A 134 3.25 11.67 5.31
N GLY A 135 2.08 11.32 5.86
CA GLY A 135 1.90 10.28 6.87
C GLY A 135 1.70 8.86 6.32
N TYR A 136 1.53 8.65 5.00
CA TYR A 136 1.24 7.31 4.48
C TYR A 136 2.30 6.26 4.82
N PRO A 137 3.62 6.57 4.98
CA PRO A 137 4.58 5.56 5.39
C PRO A 137 4.31 4.98 6.79
N VAL A 138 3.68 5.78 7.65
CA VAL A 138 3.26 5.34 8.99
C VAL A 138 2.08 4.38 8.88
N SER A 139 1.13 4.67 7.99
CA SER A 139 0.02 3.76 7.69
C SER A 139 0.51 2.46 7.08
N GLN A 140 1.46 2.51 6.14
CA GLN A 140 2.06 1.32 5.55
C GLN A 140 2.78 0.44 6.59
N ALA A 141 3.47 1.06 7.56
CA ALA A 141 4.05 0.32 8.68
C ALA A 141 2.97 -0.37 9.53
N ALA A 142 1.83 0.29 9.74
CA ALA A 142 0.69 -0.30 10.44
C ALA A 142 0.07 -1.47 9.67
N ASP A 143 -0.08 -1.36 8.34
CA ASP A 143 -0.55 -2.45 7.48
C ASP A 143 0.33 -3.70 7.64
N ILE A 144 1.66 -3.51 7.58
CA ILE A 144 2.63 -4.60 7.67
C ILE A 144 2.59 -5.28 9.04
N THR A 145 2.60 -4.50 10.10
CA THR A 145 2.72 -5.02 11.46
C THR A 145 1.40 -5.55 12.02
N ALA A 146 0.25 -5.04 11.56
CA ALA A 146 -1.07 -5.53 11.97
C ALA A 146 -1.32 -7.01 11.58
N LEU A 147 -0.61 -7.50 10.58
CA LEU A 147 -0.73 -8.86 10.07
C LEU A 147 0.56 -9.68 10.26
N ASP A 148 1.49 -9.21 11.08
CA ASP A 148 2.79 -9.86 11.30
C ASP A 148 3.51 -10.20 9.98
N GLY A 149 3.49 -9.26 9.02
CA GLY A 149 4.09 -9.45 7.70
C GLY A 149 5.61 -9.64 7.78
N GLU A 150 6.09 -10.85 7.50
CA GLU A 150 7.52 -11.20 7.53
C GLU A 150 8.22 -10.95 6.18
N VAL A 151 7.47 -11.07 5.10
CA VAL A 151 7.96 -10.92 3.72
C VAL A 151 7.09 -9.91 2.98
N ILE A 152 7.70 -8.85 2.50
CA ILE A 152 7.00 -7.77 1.81
C ILE A 152 7.61 -7.63 0.40
N PRO A 153 7.00 -8.22 -0.63
CA PRO A 153 7.49 -8.10 -2.00
C PRO A 153 7.22 -6.71 -2.55
N VAL A 154 8.26 -5.92 -2.70
CA VAL A 154 8.21 -4.52 -3.15
C VAL A 154 9.20 -4.24 -4.26
N GLY A 155 8.99 -3.17 -5.01
CA GLY A 155 10.01 -2.60 -5.91
C GLY A 155 11.09 -1.85 -5.13
N ASP A 156 12.22 -1.60 -5.78
CA ASP A 156 13.37 -0.94 -5.16
C ASP A 156 13.04 0.46 -4.61
N ASP A 157 12.11 1.14 -5.23
CA ASP A 157 11.60 2.46 -4.82
C ASP A 157 10.90 2.44 -3.45
N GLN A 158 10.40 1.28 -3.02
CA GLN A 158 9.70 1.10 -1.75
C GLN A 158 10.63 0.64 -0.60
N ILE A 159 11.87 0.23 -0.90
CA ILE A 159 12.81 -0.24 0.13
C ILE A 159 12.99 0.77 1.27
N PRO A 160 13.12 2.10 1.03
CA PRO A 160 13.28 3.06 2.12
C PRO A 160 12.08 3.13 3.08
N LEU A 161 10.88 2.76 2.62
CA LEU A 161 9.68 2.68 3.47
C LEU A 161 9.69 1.42 4.34
N ILE A 162 10.17 0.31 3.78
CA ILE A 162 10.33 -0.94 4.53
C ILE A 162 11.40 -0.79 5.62
N GLU A 163 12.53 -0.13 5.31
CA GLU A 163 13.55 0.19 6.30
C GLU A 163 13.00 1.07 7.44
N GLN A 164 12.17 2.06 7.09
CA GLN A 164 11.51 2.90 8.09
C GLN A 164 10.54 2.10 8.98
N THR A 165 9.88 1.09 8.42
CA THR A 165 8.99 0.19 9.19
C THR A 165 9.77 -0.64 10.21
N ARG A 166 11.03 -0.99 9.92
CA ARG A 166 11.91 -1.77 10.81
C ARG A 166 12.48 -0.96 11.98
N GLU A 167 12.59 0.36 11.83
CA GLU A 167 13.02 1.28 12.89
C GLU A 167 11.98 1.43 14.00
#